data_559935140acc26c2e8a939488d3714af
#
_entry.id   559935140acc26c2e8a939488d3714af
#
_cell.length_a   1.000
_cell.length_b   1.000
_cell.length_c   1.000
_cell.angle_alpha   90.00
_cell.angle_beta   90.00
_cell.angle_gamma   90.00
#
_symmetry.space_group_name_H-M   'P 1'
#
loop_
_entity.id
_entity.type
_entity.pdbx_description
1 polymer ?
#
loop_
_entity_poly.entity_id
_entity_poly.type
_entity_poly.pdbx_seq_one_letter_code
_entity_poly.pdbx_strand_id
1 'polypeptide(L)'
;LKRDGAVFWKWALLAALCVCMVPLFILAAYCYPCADDFRFGLYPHLAFQQTGSVWAALAGAARQVYETYFNWQGTFSAVFLFALQPAVFGEGVYWLCPVVMFAALFWGAVRIFRAGGKVLGAGRKTTELALLLYLLVCTQLVQSPAQAFYWWNGAVYYVFFYALMLVLAARVLRMLAGARTVRHTAATALLAFFVCGGNYVTALLSLELLALAALAAAWKRRAALKSMLVVFACAGAAFAGNVAAPGNAVRQAADYGGAARPGVLGAVLGSFPQAFRFAAEHLSPLVCLALCFLAPFFWRAAGRPEAFRAPLPGLASALAACWFASSFTPTLYAMGTIGPDRVQNIQFFLLVLVLILLEFYWLCWARRTLARGLCARAKAMRLLHRLVPVYLALCALAAVGVVGLYVATGHTEKLACASAARSLWDGTAGRYSALMQTRTEILAGPDEVAVLPRITQQTLVPALFFDDIVSDASDWKNEAMAAYYGKRMVVPEPVP
;
A
#
# COMPACT_ATOMS: atom_id res chain seq x y z
N LEU A 1 18.64 28.11 1.77
CA LEU A 1 17.87 28.06 0.53
C LEU A 1 17.01 29.32 0.48
N LYS A 2 17.19 30.17 -0.53
CA LYS A 2 16.25 31.25 -0.83
C LYS A 2 14.85 30.65 -1.01
N ARG A 3 13.80 31.44 -0.84
CA ARG A 3 12.39 31.02 -0.95
C ARG A 3 12.11 30.25 -2.26
N ASP A 4 12.91 30.50 -3.29
CA ASP A 4 12.82 29.96 -4.63
C ASP A 4 13.34 28.53 -4.80
N GLY A 5 14.36 28.10 -4.02
CA GLY A 5 14.94 26.75 -4.14
C GLY A 5 14.00 25.60 -3.73
N ALA A 6 13.19 25.77 -2.69
CA ALA A 6 12.20 24.77 -2.30
C ALA A 6 11.03 24.67 -3.30
N VAL A 7 10.71 25.78 -3.97
CA VAL A 7 9.68 25.81 -5.03
C VAL A 7 10.19 25.08 -6.27
N PHE A 8 11.43 25.33 -6.68
CA PHE A 8 12.08 24.62 -7.77
C PHE A 8 12.05 23.10 -7.55
N TRP A 9 12.53 22.63 -6.42
CA TRP A 9 12.58 21.18 -6.12
C TRP A 9 11.19 20.55 -6.02
N LYS A 10 10.19 21.28 -5.54
CA LYS A 10 8.80 20.80 -5.56
C LYS A 10 8.34 20.51 -6.98
N TRP A 11 8.56 21.45 -7.91
CA TRP A 11 8.13 21.27 -9.31
C TRP A 11 8.97 20.20 -10.02
N ALA A 12 10.28 20.11 -9.73
CA ALA A 12 11.14 19.06 -10.25
C ALA A 12 10.69 17.66 -9.81
N LEU A 13 10.37 17.48 -8.51
CA LEU A 13 9.86 16.20 -7.99
C LEU A 13 8.45 15.89 -8.52
N LEU A 14 7.58 16.89 -8.67
CA LEU A 14 6.27 16.69 -9.26
C LEU A 14 6.39 16.26 -10.73
N ALA A 15 7.25 16.92 -11.51
CA ALA A 15 7.52 16.54 -12.89
C ALA A 15 8.09 15.11 -12.98
N ALA A 16 9.05 14.76 -12.12
CA ALA A 16 9.60 13.40 -12.05
C ALA A 16 8.51 12.37 -11.73
N LEU A 17 7.64 12.64 -10.72
CA LEU A 17 6.53 11.77 -10.40
C LEU A 17 5.58 11.62 -11.60
N CYS A 18 5.18 12.71 -12.24
CA CYS A 18 4.30 12.67 -13.41
C CYS A 18 4.92 11.85 -14.54
N VAL A 19 6.19 12.07 -14.88
CA VAL A 19 6.91 11.31 -15.93
C VAL A 19 6.95 9.82 -15.59
N CYS A 20 7.28 9.47 -14.35
CA CYS A 20 7.31 8.07 -13.90
C CYS A 20 5.92 7.41 -13.88
N MET A 21 4.84 8.19 -13.69
CA MET A 21 3.48 7.64 -13.70
C MET A 21 2.93 7.39 -15.11
N VAL A 22 3.46 8.08 -16.15
CA VAL A 22 2.96 7.93 -17.54
C VAL A 22 2.98 6.47 -18.02
N PRO A 23 4.12 5.73 -18.01
CA PRO A 23 4.13 4.35 -18.48
C PRO A 23 3.24 3.44 -17.65
N LEU A 24 3.09 3.69 -16.35
CA LEU A 24 2.21 2.91 -15.47
C LEU A 24 0.73 3.11 -15.83
N PHE A 25 0.31 4.34 -16.16
CA PHE A 25 -1.06 4.59 -16.61
C PHE A 25 -1.33 4.10 -18.03
N ILE A 26 -0.35 4.15 -18.94
CA ILE A 26 -0.50 3.54 -20.27
C ILE A 26 -0.65 2.03 -20.13
N LEU A 27 0.13 1.40 -19.23
CA LEU A 27 0.07 -0.03 -18.99
C LEU A 27 -1.29 -0.47 -18.41
N ALA A 28 -2.05 0.43 -17.77
CA ALA A 28 -3.39 0.15 -17.27
C ALA A 28 -4.34 -0.37 -18.34
N ALA A 29 -4.21 0.09 -19.59
CA ALA A 29 -5.03 -0.35 -20.72
C ALA A 29 -4.82 -1.83 -21.08
N TYR A 30 -3.76 -2.46 -20.60
CA TYR A 30 -3.39 -3.85 -20.84
C TYR A 30 -3.67 -4.76 -19.63
N CYS A 31 -4.48 -4.29 -18.68
CA CYS A 31 -4.76 -4.98 -17.43
C CYS A 31 -6.01 -5.87 -17.55
N TYR A 32 -5.92 -7.11 -17.08
CA TYR A 32 -6.98 -8.10 -17.13
C TYR A 32 -7.19 -8.77 -15.76
N PRO A 33 -8.43 -9.25 -15.45
CA PRO A 33 -8.69 -9.98 -14.22
C PRO A 33 -7.94 -11.32 -14.21
N CYS A 34 -7.53 -11.77 -13.02
CA CYS A 34 -6.87 -13.05 -12.84
C CYS A 34 -7.14 -13.68 -11.47
N ALA A 35 -6.90 -14.98 -11.36
CA ALA A 35 -6.95 -15.74 -10.13
C ALA A 35 -8.21 -15.47 -9.27
N ASP A 36 -8.05 -14.95 -8.07
CA ASP A 36 -9.13 -14.67 -7.10
C ASP A 36 -10.21 -13.71 -7.63
N ASP A 37 -9.94 -12.90 -8.65
CA ASP A 37 -10.93 -11.97 -9.21
C ASP A 37 -12.16 -12.71 -9.73
N PHE A 38 -11.98 -13.87 -10.34
CA PHE A 38 -13.08 -14.71 -10.80
C PHE A 38 -13.86 -15.33 -9.64
N ARG A 39 -13.15 -15.84 -8.62
CA ARG A 39 -13.76 -16.47 -7.45
C ARG A 39 -14.64 -15.50 -6.67
N PHE A 40 -14.07 -14.33 -6.30
CA PHE A 40 -14.80 -13.36 -5.50
C PHE A 40 -15.81 -12.55 -6.33
N GLY A 41 -15.57 -12.36 -7.62
CA GLY A 41 -16.48 -11.67 -8.53
C GLY A 41 -17.69 -12.50 -9.00
N LEU A 42 -17.79 -13.78 -8.66
CA LEU A 42 -18.79 -14.70 -9.23
C LEU A 42 -20.23 -14.25 -9.00
N TYR A 43 -20.66 -14.10 -7.76
CA TYR A 43 -22.07 -13.78 -7.48
C TYR A 43 -22.50 -12.41 -8.01
N PRO A 44 -21.74 -11.33 -7.85
CA PRO A 44 -22.12 -10.05 -8.44
C PRO A 44 -22.06 -10.06 -9.96
N HIS A 45 -21.12 -10.82 -10.59
CA HIS A 45 -21.07 -10.98 -12.03
C HIS A 45 -22.35 -11.65 -12.56
N LEU A 46 -22.73 -12.80 -12.04
CA LEU A 46 -23.94 -13.50 -12.44
C LEU A 46 -25.20 -12.65 -12.24
N ALA A 47 -25.30 -11.95 -11.11
CA ALA A 47 -26.43 -11.07 -10.83
C ALA A 47 -26.49 -9.88 -11.80
N PHE A 48 -25.35 -9.30 -12.17
CA PHE A 48 -25.28 -8.21 -13.14
C PHE A 48 -25.59 -8.68 -14.55
N GLN A 49 -25.04 -9.81 -14.97
CA GLN A 49 -25.31 -10.40 -16.30
C GLN A 49 -26.79 -10.70 -16.50
N GLN A 50 -27.49 -11.20 -15.48
CA GLN A 50 -28.91 -11.55 -15.56
C GLN A 50 -29.84 -10.33 -15.59
N THR A 51 -29.43 -9.22 -14.93
CA THR A 51 -30.39 -8.13 -14.66
C THR A 51 -29.95 -6.77 -15.22
N GLY A 52 -28.67 -6.59 -15.56
CA GLY A 52 -28.07 -5.28 -15.87
C GLY A 52 -28.05 -4.30 -14.69
N SER A 53 -28.42 -4.76 -13.47
CA SER A 53 -28.61 -3.89 -12.32
C SER A 53 -27.39 -3.85 -11.41
N VAL A 54 -26.87 -2.66 -11.15
CA VAL A 54 -25.81 -2.44 -10.15
C VAL A 54 -26.29 -2.83 -8.74
N TRP A 55 -27.58 -2.66 -8.43
CA TRP A 55 -28.13 -3.06 -7.14
C TRP A 55 -28.15 -4.57 -6.97
N ALA A 56 -28.40 -5.32 -8.03
CA ALA A 56 -28.29 -6.78 -8.01
C ALA A 56 -26.83 -7.22 -7.83
N ALA A 57 -25.89 -6.56 -8.46
CA ALA A 57 -24.46 -6.80 -8.22
C ALA A 57 -24.05 -6.52 -6.77
N LEU A 58 -24.54 -5.44 -6.16
CA LEU A 58 -24.29 -5.14 -4.73
C LEU A 58 -24.88 -6.20 -3.81
N ALA A 59 -26.09 -6.70 -4.11
CA ALA A 59 -26.69 -7.83 -3.38
C ALA A 59 -25.87 -9.12 -3.57
N GLY A 60 -25.36 -9.39 -4.78
CA GLY A 60 -24.42 -10.47 -5.07
C GLY A 60 -23.13 -10.35 -4.27
N ALA A 61 -22.58 -9.13 -4.15
CA ALA A 61 -21.41 -8.87 -3.33
C ALA A 61 -21.66 -9.13 -1.83
N ALA A 62 -22.84 -8.77 -1.32
CA ALA A 62 -23.23 -9.08 0.06
C ALA A 62 -23.35 -10.60 0.29
N ARG A 63 -23.91 -11.35 -0.70
CA ARG A 63 -23.92 -12.80 -0.67
C ARG A 63 -22.51 -13.38 -0.68
N GLN A 64 -21.61 -12.86 -1.51
CA GLN A 64 -20.19 -13.28 -1.53
C GLN A 64 -19.52 -13.08 -0.16
N VAL A 65 -19.81 -11.98 0.54
CA VAL A 65 -19.31 -11.74 1.90
C VAL A 65 -19.82 -12.81 2.85
N TYR A 66 -21.12 -13.12 2.81
CA TYR A 66 -21.74 -14.13 3.68
C TYR A 66 -21.10 -15.51 3.47
N GLU A 67 -21.04 -15.99 2.22
CA GLU A 67 -20.45 -17.29 1.89
C GLU A 67 -18.98 -17.36 2.30
N THR A 68 -18.21 -16.30 2.02
CA THR A 68 -16.78 -16.26 2.35
C THR A 68 -16.53 -16.21 3.86
N TYR A 69 -17.38 -15.51 4.62
CA TYR A 69 -17.25 -15.38 6.08
C TYR A 69 -17.34 -16.72 6.79
N PHE A 70 -18.25 -17.60 6.34
CA PHE A 70 -18.43 -18.92 6.92
C PHE A 70 -17.48 -19.98 6.36
N ASN A 71 -17.09 -19.87 5.08
CA ASN A 71 -16.40 -20.95 4.38
C ASN A 71 -14.93 -20.67 4.05
N TRP A 72 -14.41 -19.43 4.28
CA TRP A 72 -13.03 -19.12 3.87
C TRP A 72 -12.29 -18.11 4.75
N GLN A 73 -12.83 -16.88 4.94
CA GLN A 73 -12.13 -15.85 5.71
C GLN A 73 -13.06 -14.76 6.24
N GLY A 74 -12.70 -14.18 7.41
CA GLY A 74 -13.51 -13.20 8.10
C GLY A 74 -13.39 -11.75 7.64
N THR A 75 -12.55 -11.43 6.65
CA THR A 75 -12.22 -10.07 6.24
C THR A 75 -13.35 -9.43 5.42
N PHE A 76 -14.52 -9.27 6.03
CA PHE A 76 -15.79 -8.95 5.38
C PHE A 76 -15.77 -7.65 4.55
N SER A 77 -15.11 -6.58 5.04
CA SER A 77 -15.02 -5.33 4.27
C SER A 77 -14.12 -5.47 3.04
N ALA A 78 -13.07 -6.28 3.11
CA ALA A 78 -12.22 -6.55 1.96
C ALA A 78 -12.94 -7.43 0.94
N VAL A 79 -13.60 -8.49 1.39
CA VAL A 79 -14.37 -9.40 0.52
C VAL A 79 -15.48 -8.66 -0.23
N PHE A 80 -16.16 -7.70 0.42
CA PHE A 80 -17.14 -6.86 -0.25
C PHE A 80 -16.53 -6.08 -1.43
N LEU A 81 -15.32 -5.54 -1.25
CA LEU A 81 -14.63 -4.85 -2.35
C LEU A 81 -14.06 -5.82 -3.39
N PHE A 82 -13.59 -7.00 -3.00
CA PHE A 82 -13.14 -8.04 -3.94
C PHE A 82 -14.25 -8.41 -4.91
N ALA A 83 -15.45 -8.62 -4.37
CA ALA A 83 -16.61 -8.98 -5.12
C ALA A 83 -17.00 -7.92 -6.18
N LEU A 84 -16.64 -6.66 -5.95
CA LEU A 84 -16.92 -5.55 -6.88
C LEU A 84 -15.73 -5.23 -7.79
N GLN A 85 -14.92 -6.23 -8.15
CA GLN A 85 -13.84 -6.04 -9.10
C GLN A 85 -14.40 -5.53 -10.46
N PRO A 86 -13.66 -4.64 -11.18
CA PRO A 86 -14.24 -3.92 -12.32
C PRO A 86 -14.80 -4.81 -13.44
N ALA A 87 -14.20 -5.98 -13.71
CA ALA A 87 -14.66 -6.87 -14.78
C ALA A 87 -16.05 -7.51 -14.50
N VAL A 88 -16.57 -7.40 -13.27
CA VAL A 88 -17.99 -7.74 -12.96
C VAL A 88 -18.97 -6.97 -13.85
N PHE A 89 -18.62 -5.72 -14.16
CA PHE A 89 -19.42 -4.80 -14.96
C PHE A 89 -19.06 -4.80 -16.45
N GLY A 90 -18.03 -5.54 -16.83
CA GLY A 90 -17.52 -5.69 -18.18
C GLY A 90 -15.99 -5.76 -18.20
N GLU A 91 -15.43 -6.67 -19.00
CA GLU A 91 -13.97 -6.86 -19.04
C GLU A 91 -13.22 -5.60 -19.48
N GLY A 92 -13.79 -4.84 -20.41
CA GLY A 92 -13.20 -3.61 -20.93
C GLY A 92 -13.02 -2.48 -19.91
N VAL A 93 -13.53 -2.62 -18.67
CA VAL A 93 -13.36 -1.59 -17.61
C VAL A 93 -12.34 -1.98 -16.54
N TYR A 94 -11.64 -3.11 -16.68
CA TYR A 94 -10.67 -3.56 -15.68
C TYR A 94 -9.46 -2.62 -15.53
N TRP A 95 -9.17 -1.78 -16.51
CA TRP A 95 -8.18 -0.69 -16.43
C TRP A 95 -8.43 0.29 -15.26
N LEU A 96 -9.64 0.32 -14.71
CA LEU A 96 -9.94 1.10 -13.51
C LEU A 96 -9.18 0.61 -12.27
N CYS A 97 -8.75 -0.65 -12.23
CA CYS A 97 -8.02 -1.22 -11.10
C CYS A 97 -6.81 -0.36 -10.71
N PRO A 98 -5.78 -0.17 -11.55
CA PRO A 98 -4.62 0.65 -11.19
C PRO A 98 -4.97 2.11 -10.95
N VAL A 99 -5.95 2.68 -11.67
CA VAL A 99 -6.39 4.06 -11.44
C VAL A 99 -6.93 4.26 -10.03
N VAL A 100 -7.80 3.36 -9.56
CA VAL A 100 -8.36 3.39 -8.21
C VAL A 100 -7.24 3.21 -7.16
N MET A 101 -6.29 2.30 -7.39
CA MET A 101 -5.21 2.04 -6.44
C MET A 101 -4.25 3.22 -6.31
N PHE A 102 -3.81 3.81 -7.42
CA PHE A 102 -2.97 5.02 -7.37
C PHE A 102 -3.72 6.21 -6.73
N ALA A 103 -4.99 6.42 -7.10
CA ALA A 103 -5.80 7.48 -6.50
C ALA A 103 -5.96 7.30 -4.98
N ALA A 104 -6.21 6.08 -4.51
CA ALA A 104 -6.33 5.76 -3.09
C ALA A 104 -5.02 6.02 -2.35
N LEU A 105 -3.88 5.50 -2.84
CA LEU A 105 -2.57 5.70 -2.24
C LEU A 105 -2.22 7.20 -2.17
N PHE A 106 -2.43 7.95 -3.25
CA PHE A 106 -2.15 9.38 -3.31
C PHE A 106 -3.05 10.16 -2.34
N TRP A 107 -4.33 9.83 -2.31
CA TRP A 107 -5.26 10.45 -1.37
C TRP A 107 -4.88 10.18 0.09
N GLY A 108 -4.60 8.93 0.47
CA GLY A 108 -4.16 8.55 1.80
C GLY A 108 -2.87 9.27 2.21
N ALA A 109 -1.86 9.28 1.34
CA ALA A 109 -0.60 9.96 1.56
C ALA A 109 -0.80 11.49 1.74
N VAL A 110 -1.57 12.14 0.87
CA VAL A 110 -1.88 13.57 1.00
C VAL A 110 -2.55 13.88 2.34
N ARG A 111 -3.48 13.02 2.79
CA ARG A 111 -4.20 13.23 4.07
C ARG A 111 -3.27 13.12 5.27
N ILE A 112 -2.42 12.09 5.32
CA ILE A 112 -1.52 11.87 6.46
C ILE A 112 -0.38 12.90 6.49
N PHE A 113 0.25 13.20 5.36
CA PHE A 113 1.32 14.20 5.31
C PHE A 113 0.83 15.60 5.68
N ARG A 114 -0.35 16.03 5.19
CA ARG A 114 -0.94 17.32 5.59
C ARG A 114 -1.30 17.39 7.08
N ALA A 115 -1.87 16.33 7.63
CA ALA A 115 -2.21 16.28 9.05
C ALA A 115 -0.95 16.22 9.93
N GLY A 116 -0.01 15.33 9.62
CA GLY A 116 1.26 15.18 10.32
C GLY A 116 2.14 16.42 10.22
N GLY A 117 2.29 16.98 9.03
CA GLY A 117 3.07 18.21 8.82
C GLY A 117 2.53 19.41 9.62
N LYS A 118 1.19 19.50 9.80
CA LYS A 118 0.58 20.51 10.67
C LYS A 118 0.88 20.26 12.14
N VAL A 119 0.73 19.02 12.61
CA VAL A 119 1.01 18.63 14.01
C VAL A 119 2.47 18.79 14.37
N LEU A 120 3.37 18.44 13.43
CA LEU A 120 4.80 18.52 13.61
C LEU A 120 5.38 19.93 13.35
N GLY A 121 4.59 20.88 12.85
CA GLY A 121 5.06 22.21 12.50
C GLY A 121 6.11 22.25 11.39
N ALA A 122 6.13 21.24 10.51
CA ALA A 122 7.13 21.12 9.44
C ALA A 122 7.04 22.21 8.37
N GLY A 123 5.83 22.84 8.24
CA GLY A 123 5.54 23.83 7.24
C GLY A 123 5.20 23.23 5.86
N ARG A 124 4.34 23.94 5.12
CA ARG A 124 3.70 23.42 3.91
C ARG A 124 4.71 22.92 2.86
N LYS A 125 5.74 23.71 2.53
CA LYS A 125 6.71 23.37 1.47
C LYS A 125 7.49 22.13 1.78
N THR A 126 7.98 21.98 3.02
CA THR A 126 8.70 20.80 3.48
C THR A 126 7.81 19.55 3.47
N THR A 127 6.56 19.71 3.90
CA THR A 127 5.56 18.63 3.86
C THR A 127 5.26 18.18 2.43
N GLU A 128 5.14 19.12 1.48
CA GLU A 128 4.91 18.81 0.07
C GLU A 128 6.09 18.07 -0.57
N LEU A 129 7.35 18.45 -0.24
CA LEU A 129 8.55 17.75 -0.71
C LEU A 129 8.62 16.32 -0.17
N ALA A 130 8.38 16.14 1.14
CA ALA A 130 8.36 14.82 1.77
C ALA A 130 7.25 13.92 1.18
N LEU A 131 6.06 14.47 0.93
CA LEU A 131 4.97 13.77 0.26
C LEU A 131 5.35 13.30 -1.15
N LEU A 132 5.93 14.19 -1.97
CA LEU A 132 6.29 13.85 -3.36
C LEU A 132 7.37 12.77 -3.41
N LEU A 133 8.38 12.85 -2.53
CA LEU A 133 9.40 11.80 -2.42
C LEU A 133 8.81 10.48 -1.90
N TYR A 134 7.94 10.53 -0.90
CA TYR A 134 7.23 9.34 -0.43
C TYR A 134 6.47 8.66 -1.57
N LEU A 135 5.67 9.41 -2.33
CA LEU A 135 4.92 8.87 -3.45
C LEU A 135 5.84 8.33 -4.55
N LEU A 136 6.91 9.05 -4.89
CA LEU A 136 7.87 8.61 -5.89
C LEU A 136 8.53 7.29 -5.47
N VAL A 137 9.02 7.20 -4.23
CA VAL A 137 9.66 5.99 -3.70
C VAL A 137 8.67 4.82 -3.64
N CYS A 138 7.46 5.02 -3.09
CA CYS A 138 6.47 3.95 -2.95
C CYS A 138 5.92 3.46 -4.28
N THR A 139 5.80 4.31 -5.31
CA THR A 139 5.30 3.87 -6.61
C THR A 139 6.39 3.26 -7.48
N GLN A 140 7.66 3.66 -7.31
CA GLN A 140 8.74 3.20 -8.17
C GLN A 140 9.53 2.01 -7.62
N LEU A 141 9.69 1.90 -6.30
CA LEU A 141 10.45 0.84 -5.64
C LEU A 141 9.55 -0.21 -4.98
N VAL A 142 8.30 -0.30 -5.41
CA VAL A 142 7.34 -1.31 -4.96
C VAL A 142 7.83 -2.72 -5.31
N GLN A 143 7.65 -3.70 -4.41
CA GLN A 143 8.18 -5.05 -4.58
C GLN A 143 7.54 -5.78 -5.77
N SER A 144 6.22 -5.67 -5.89
CA SER A 144 5.47 -6.22 -7.02
C SER A 144 4.41 -5.22 -7.47
N PRO A 145 4.64 -4.51 -8.60
CA PRO A 145 3.64 -3.62 -9.18
C PRO A 145 2.33 -4.33 -9.51
N ALA A 146 2.39 -5.56 -10.05
CA ALA A 146 1.22 -6.37 -10.35
C ALA A 146 0.31 -6.53 -9.14
N GLN A 147 0.86 -6.94 -8.01
CA GLN A 147 0.11 -7.20 -6.77
C GLN A 147 -0.22 -5.92 -5.98
N ALA A 148 0.45 -4.81 -6.27
CA ALA A 148 0.17 -3.52 -5.62
C ALA A 148 -0.92 -2.72 -6.33
N PHE A 149 -0.97 -2.78 -7.67
CA PHE A 149 -1.75 -1.83 -8.44
C PHE A 149 -2.63 -2.45 -9.53
N TYR A 150 -2.27 -3.61 -10.10
CA TYR A 150 -2.90 -4.12 -11.31
C TYR A 150 -3.79 -5.35 -11.09
N TRP A 151 -3.55 -6.15 -10.07
CA TRP A 151 -4.42 -7.25 -9.66
C TRP A 151 -5.36 -6.79 -8.56
N TRP A 152 -6.66 -6.72 -8.87
CA TRP A 152 -7.66 -6.09 -8.01
C TRP A 152 -7.68 -6.63 -6.57
N ASN A 153 -7.81 -7.96 -6.41
CA ASN A 153 -7.95 -8.53 -5.06
C ASN A 153 -6.71 -8.30 -4.20
N GLY A 154 -5.51 -8.47 -4.77
CA GLY A 154 -4.26 -8.19 -4.05
C GLY A 154 -4.11 -6.71 -3.73
N ALA A 155 -4.35 -5.84 -4.71
CA ALA A 155 -4.18 -4.40 -4.55
C ALA A 155 -5.19 -3.79 -3.57
N VAL A 156 -6.47 -4.19 -3.65
CA VAL A 156 -7.50 -3.76 -2.69
C VAL A 156 -7.16 -4.23 -1.29
N TYR A 157 -6.82 -5.51 -1.13
CA TYR A 157 -6.58 -6.09 0.19
C TYR A 157 -5.47 -5.38 0.96
N TYR A 158 -4.43 -4.94 0.25
CA TYR A 158 -3.26 -4.35 0.89
C TYR A 158 -3.14 -2.84 0.65
N VAL A 159 -2.96 -2.39 -0.59
CA VAL A 159 -2.67 -0.98 -0.88
C VAL A 159 -3.87 -0.08 -0.60
N PHE A 160 -5.09 -0.49 -0.98
CA PHE A 160 -6.29 0.31 -0.72
C PHE A 160 -6.57 0.42 0.78
N PHE A 161 -6.52 -0.71 1.53
CA PHE A 161 -6.71 -0.68 2.98
C PHE A 161 -5.58 0.06 3.70
N TYR A 162 -4.35 0.00 3.22
CA TYR A 162 -3.27 0.85 3.69
C TYR A 162 -3.56 2.33 3.49
N ALA A 163 -4.03 2.72 2.32
CA ALA A 163 -4.44 4.11 2.06
C ALA A 163 -5.57 4.57 2.99
N LEU A 164 -6.57 3.73 3.25
CA LEU A 164 -7.64 4.02 4.22
C LEU A 164 -7.09 4.14 5.66
N MET A 165 -6.13 3.31 6.06
CA MET A 165 -5.42 3.43 7.34
C MET A 165 -4.71 4.78 7.45
N LEU A 166 -4.05 5.27 6.40
CA LEU A 166 -3.43 6.60 6.39
C LEU A 166 -4.48 7.72 6.58
N VAL A 167 -5.65 7.58 5.94
CA VAL A 167 -6.78 8.51 6.13
C VAL A 167 -7.30 8.46 7.56
N LEU A 168 -7.44 7.27 8.14
CA LEU A 168 -7.84 7.08 9.53
C LEU A 168 -6.85 7.76 10.48
N ALA A 169 -5.55 7.53 10.30
CA ALA A 169 -4.49 8.17 11.08
C ALA A 169 -4.56 9.71 10.98
N ALA A 170 -4.77 10.25 9.78
CA ALA A 170 -4.93 11.69 9.57
C ALA A 170 -6.17 12.25 10.30
N ARG A 171 -7.28 11.51 10.33
CA ARG A 171 -8.49 11.89 11.06
C ARG A 171 -8.28 11.86 12.57
N VAL A 172 -7.60 10.83 13.09
CA VAL A 172 -7.21 10.71 14.50
C VAL A 172 -6.35 11.90 14.94
N LEU A 173 -5.32 12.25 14.17
CA LEU A 173 -4.49 13.43 14.44
C LEU A 173 -5.33 14.73 14.51
N ARG A 174 -6.29 14.91 13.62
CA ARG A 174 -7.22 16.06 13.63
C ARG A 174 -8.13 16.05 14.84
N MET A 175 -8.60 14.88 15.29
CA MET A 175 -9.42 14.75 16.50
C MET A 175 -8.62 15.12 17.75
N LEU A 176 -7.38 14.67 17.86
CA LEU A 176 -6.47 15.08 18.93
C LEU A 176 -6.19 16.59 18.91
N ALA A 177 -6.18 17.20 17.72
CA ALA A 177 -6.00 18.64 17.54
C ALA A 177 -7.30 19.48 17.75
N GLY A 178 -8.46 18.86 17.97
CA GLY A 178 -9.72 19.56 18.31
C GLY A 178 -10.93 19.30 17.40
N ALA A 179 -10.79 18.61 16.26
CA ALA A 179 -11.91 18.30 15.38
C ALA A 179 -12.75 17.13 15.91
N ARG A 180 -13.65 17.39 16.86
CA ARG A 180 -14.38 16.36 17.64
C ARG A 180 -15.91 16.52 17.56
N THR A 181 -16.43 17.06 16.49
CA THR A 181 -17.90 17.08 16.28
C THR A 181 -18.43 15.66 16.19
N VAL A 182 -19.71 15.46 16.54
CA VAL A 182 -20.38 14.13 16.46
C VAL A 182 -20.23 13.55 15.05
N ARG A 183 -20.49 14.36 14.01
CA ARG A 183 -20.33 13.96 12.59
C ARG A 183 -18.91 13.51 12.28
N HIS A 184 -17.89 14.23 12.79
CA HIS A 184 -16.49 13.85 12.55
C HIS A 184 -16.13 12.55 13.27
N THR A 185 -16.58 12.38 14.51
CA THR A 185 -16.38 11.15 15.31
C THR A 185 -17.05 9.96 14.64
N ALA A 186 -18.34 10.07 14.28
CA ALA A 186 -19.09 9.00 13.63
C ALA A 186 -18.45 8.57 12.30
N ALA A 187 -18.09 9.52 11.44
CA ALA A 187 -17.42 9.20 10.18
C ALA A 187 -16.00 8.61 10.38
N THR A 188 -15.33 8.90 11.50
CA THR A 188 -14.04 8.27 11.82
C THR A 188 -14.24 6.86 12.38
N ALA A 189 -15.28 6.65 13.19
CA ALA A 189 -15.65 5.33 13.72
C ALA A 189 -16.08 4.37 12.60
N LEU A 190 -16.89 4.86 11.64
CA LEU A 190 -17.26 4.08 10.45
C LEU A 190 -16.06 3.70 9.60
N LEU A 191 -15.12 4.63 9.36
CA LEU A 191 -13.89 4.34 8.66
C LEU A 191 -13.03 3.32 9.42
N ALA A 192 -12.91 3.44 10.73
CA ALA A 192 -12.16 2.51 11.57
C ALA A 192 -12.79 1.11 11.55
N PHE A 193 -14.13 1.02 11.61
CA PHE A 193 -14.86 -0.23 11.47
C PHE A 193 -14.55 -0.89 10.12
N PHE A 194 -14.61 -0.13 9.02
CA PHE A 194 -14.34 -0.64 7.68
C PHE A 194 -12.88 -1.10 7.52
N VAL A 195 -11.90 -0.34 8.01
CA VAL A 195 -10.48 -0.71 7.97
C VAL A 195 -10.19 -1.96 8.77
N CYS A 196 -10.75 -2.07 9.98
CA CYS A 196 -10.49 -3.21 10.87
C CYS A 196 -11.30 -4.48 10.51
N GLY A 197 -12.37 -4.35 9.72
CA GLY A 197 -13.05 -5.47 9.09
C GLY A 197 -12.39 -5.99 7.80
N GLY A 198 -11.29 -5.35 7.38
CA GLY A 198 -10.54 -5.69 6.16
C GLY A 198 -9.27 -6.50 6.43
N ASN A 199 -8.14 -5.95 6.04
CA ASN A 199 -6.83 -6.61 6.14
C ASN A 199 -6.31 -6.70 7.57
N TYR A 200 -5.81 -7.86 8.00
CA TYR A 200 -5.30 -8.06 9.36
C TYR A 200 -4.10 -7.18 9.72
N VAL A 201 -3.19 -6.92 8.76
CA VAL A 201 -2.02 -6.07 8.99
C VAL A 201 -2.44 -4.63 9.26
N THR A 202 -3.27 -4.06 8.39
CA THR A 202 -3.75 -2.67 8.55
C THR A 202 -4.71 -2.52 9.72
N ALA A 203 -5.47 -3.57 10.07
CA ALA A 203 -6.33 -3.59 11.24
C ALA A 203 -5.52 -3.54 12.54
N LEU A 204 -4.49 -4.39 12.68
CA LEU A 204 -3.60 -4.40 13.85
C LEU A 204 -2.91 -3.04 14.02
N LEU A 205 -2.27 -2.54 12.96
CA LEU A 205 -1.63 -1.22 12.96
C LEU A 205 -2.59 -0.07 13.33
N SER A 206 -3.84 -0.16 12.87
CA SER A 206 -4.88 0.83 13.20
C SER A 206 -5.31 0.75 14.66
N LEU A 207 -5.48 -0.45 15.21
CA LEU A 207 -5.83 -0.65 16.62
C LEU A 207 -4.72 -0.14 17.54
N GLU A 208 -3.46 -0.43 17.23
CA GLU A 208 -2.31 0.07 17.98
C GLU A 208 -2.24 1.60 17.95
N LEU A 209 -2.42 2.20 16.77
CA LEU A 209 -2.49 3.66 16.63
C LEU A 209 -3.63 4.28 17.44
N LEU A 210 -4.82 3.68 17.41
CA LEU A 210 -6.00 4.14 18.16
C LEU A 210 -5.80 3.97 19.65
N ALA A 211 -5.17 2.88 20.10
CA ALA A 211 -4.81 2.68 21.52
C ALA A 211 -3.85 3.77 21.99
N LEU A 212 -2.78 4.03 21.24
CA LEU A 212 -1.82 5.09 21.54
C LEU A 212 -2.49 6.48 21.55
N ALA A 213 -3.42 6.73 20.62
CA ALA A 213 -4.18 7.97 20.57
C ALA A 213 -5.11 8.14 21.78
N ALA A 214 -5.76 7.04 22.22
CA ALA A 214 -6.61 7.04 23.42
C ALA A 214 -5.77 7.29 24.69
N LEU A 215 -4.60 6.67 24.82
CA LEU A 215 -3.67 6.91 25.93
C LEU A 215 -3.17 8.37 25.95
N ALA A 216 -2.80 8.91 24.78
CA ALA A 216 -2.41 10.31 24.65
C ALA A 216 -3.56 11.28 25.01
N ALA A 217 -4.79 10.91 24.63
CA ALA A 217 -5.99 11.67 25.00
C ALA A 217 -6.25 11.62 26.50
N ALA A 218 -6.14 10.46 27.11
CA ALA A 218 -6.30 10.30 28.57
C ALA A 218 -5.30 11.14 29.35
N TRP A 219 -4.05 11.19 28.87
CA TRP A 219 -2.99 11.92 29.57
C TRP A 219 -3.03 13.44 29.34
N LYS A 220 -3.09 13.87 28.07
CA LYS A 220 -2.87 15.29 27.69
C LYS A 220 -4.07 15.99 27.05
N ARG A 221 -5.09 15.25 26.64
CA ARG A 221 -6.20 15.76 25.83
C ARG A 221 -7.55 15.15 26.22
N ARG A 222 -7.86 15.13 27.53
CA ARG A 222 -9.06 14.49 28.10
C ARG A 222 -10.35 14.76 27.34
N ALA A 223 -10.51 15.96 26.78
CA ALA A 223 -11.65 16.29 25.93
C ALA A 223 -11.77 15.45 24.65
N ALA A 224 -10.70 14.79 24.20
CA ALA A 224 -10.73 13.88 23.05
C ALA A 224 -11.00 12.42 23.44
N LEU A 225 -10.86 12.06 24.72
CA LEU A 225 -10.88 10.68 25.18
C LEU A 225 -12.17 9.96 24.80
N LYS A 226 -13.34 10.54 25.07
CA LYS A 226 -14.63 9.92 24.74
C LYS A 226 -14.73 9.58 23.23
N SER A 227 -14.35 10.52 22.36
CA SER A 227 -14.37 10.31 20.91
C SER A 227 -13.36 9.24 20.48
N MET A 228 -12.16 9.19 21.09
CA MET A 228 -11.17 8.17 20.81
C MET A 228 -11.64 6.78 21.24
N LEU A 229 -12.27 6.66 22.42
CA LEU A 229 -12.80 5.38 22.90
C LEU A 229 -13.94 4.87 22.01
N VAL A 230 -14.82 5.75 21.50
CA VAL A 230 -15.84 5.35 20.53
C VAL A 230 -15.22 4.80 19.24
N VAL A 231 -14.23 5.49 18.68
CA VAL A 231 -13.55 5.04 17.46
C VAL A 231 -12.80 3.72 17.70
N PHE A 232 -12.12 3.59 18.84
CA PHE A 232 -11.40 2.36 19.23
C PHE A 232 -12.35 1.18 19.42
N ALA A 233 -13.50 1.40 20.11
CA ALA A 233 -14.50 0.35 20.31
C ALA A 233 -15.11 -0.15 18.99
N CYS A 234 -15.42 0.76 18.05
CA CYS A 234 -15.90 0.38 16.71
C CYS A 234 -14.84 -0.40 15.91
N ALA A 235 -13.58 0.02 15.97
CA ALA A 235 -12.47 -0.71 15.35
C ALA A 235 -12.29 -2.10 15.97
N GLY A 236 -12.33 -2.19 17.30
CA GLY A 236 -12.22 -3.45 18.05
C GLY A 236 -13.37 -4.41 17.75
N ALA A 237 -14.60 -3.91 17.66
CA ALA A 237 -15.76 -4.72 17.29
C ALA A 237 -15.64 -5.31 15.88
N ALA A 238 -15.20 -4.51 14.90
CA ALA A 238 -14.96 -4.99 13.54
C ALA A 238 -13.84 -6.04 13.48
N PHE A 239 -12.75 -5.80 14.18
CA PHE A 239 -11.64 -6.74 14.26
C PHE A 239 -12.04 -8.05 14.95
N ALA A 240 -12.79 -7.97 16.05
CA ALA A 240 -13.32 -9.15 16.74
C ALA A 240 -14.23 -9.97 15.81
N GLY A 241 -15.15 -9.32 15.07
CA GLY A 241 -15.96 -9.99 14.07
C GLY A 241 -15.15 -10.64 12.95
N ASN A 242 -14.07 -9.98 12.52
CA ASN A 242 -13.15 -10.52 11.52
C ASN A 242 -12.43 -11.80 12.03
N VAL A 243 -11.89 -11.76 13.23
CA VAL A 243 -11.16 -12.89 13.84
C VAL A 243 -12.09 -14.05 14.19
N ALA A 244 -13.33 -13.77 14.63
CA ALA A 244 -14.31 -14.77 15.04
C ALA A 244 -14.96 -15.55 13.89
N ALA A 245 -14.66 -15.19 12.63
CA ALA A 245 -15.27 -15.85 11.46
C ALA A 245 -14.92 -17.34 11.38
N PRO A 246 -15.90 -18.24 11.23
CA PRO A 246 -15.66 -19.69 11.11
C PRO A 246 -14.74 -20.03 9.92
N GLY A 247 -14.87 -19.30 8.80
CA GLY A 247 -14.07 -19.49 7.61
C GLY A 247 -12.56 -19.35 7.81
N ASN A 248 -12.11 -18.61 8.85
CA ASN A 248 -10.69 -18.50 9.17
C ASN A 248 -10.05 -19.86 9.51
N ALA A 249 -10.78 -20.72 10.22
CA ALA A 249 -10.31 -22.07 10.54
C ALA A 249 -10.26 -22.96 9.30
N VAL A 250 -11.26 -22.83 8.41
CA VAL A 250 -11.30 -23.57 7.14
C VAL A 250 -10.10 -23.21 6.27
N ARG A 251 -9.88 -21.91 6.05
CA ARG A 251 -8.73 -21.41 5.30
C ARG A 251 -7.40 -21.83 5.91
N GLN A 252 -7.30 -21.80 7.23
CA GLN A 252 -6.09 -22.16 7.93
C GLN A 252 -5.75 -23.64 7.76
N ALA A 253 -6.76 -24.51 7.71
CA ALA A 253 -6.59 -25.93 7.46
C ALA A 253 -6.20 -26.21 6.00
N ALA A 254 -6.82 -25.51 5.04
CA ALA A 254 -6.57 -25.70 3.61
C ALA A 254 -5.20 -25.16 3.16
N ASP A 255 -4.86 -23.91 3.52
CA ASP A 255 -3.65 -23.25 3.02
C ASP A 255 -2.38 -23.67 3.80
N TYR A 256 -2.52 -24.09 5.08
CA TYR A 256 -1.38 -24.23 5.99
C TYR A 256 -1.45 -25.49 6.85
N GLY A 257 -2.28 -26.46 6.50
CA GLY A 257 -2.43 -27.73 7.23
C GLY A 257 -1.10 -28.47 7.36
N GLY A 258 -0.62 -28.66 8.61
CA GLY A 258 0.60 -29.40 8.92
C GLY A 258 1.89 -28.58 9.00
N ALA A 259 1.93 -27.32 8.62
CA ALA A 259 3.11 -26.47 8.82
C ALA A 259 3.26 -26.07 10.29
N ALA A 260 4.46 -26.23 10.86
CA ALA A 260 4.78 -25.71 12.19
C ALA A 260 4.74 -24.19 12.17
N ARG A 261 3.86 -23.59 13.00
CA ARG A 261 3.66 -22.13 13.08
C ARG A 261 4.02 -21.64 14.45
N PRO A 262 4.58 -20.42 14.54
CA PRO A 262 4.79 -19.81 15.83
C PRO A 262 3.41 -19.47 16.45
N GLY A 263 3.24 -19.73 17.75
CA GLY A 263 2.10 -19.20 18.50
C GLY A 263 2.12 -17.67 18.51
N VAL A 264 1.08 -17.05 19.09
CA VAL A 264 0.96 -15.58 19.16
C VAL A 264 2.23 -14.92 19.68
N LEU A 265 2.78 -15.39 20.80
CA LEU A 265 4.01 -14.85 21.37
C LEU A 265 5.22 -15.03 20.44
N GLY A 266 5.34 -16.19 19.81
CA GLY A 266 6.41 -16.46 18.83
C GLY A 266 6.31 -15.55 17.61
N ALA A 267 5.11 -15.29 17.11
CA ALA A 267 4.89 -14.38 15.99
C ALA A 267 5.25 -12.93 16.37
N VAL A 268 4.85 -12.47 17.57
CA VAL A 268 5.19 -11.13 18.06
C VAL A 268 6.70 -10.99 18.23
N LEU A 269 7.36 -11.92 18.90
CA LEU A 269 8.83 -11.84 19.10
C LEU A 269 9.58 -12.01 17.77
N GLY A 270 9.14 -12.92 16.90
CA GLY A 270 9.71 -13.15 15.57
C GLY A 270 9.56 -11.97 14.61
N SER A 271 8.57 -11.08 14.84
CA SER A 271 8.37 -9.90 14.00
C SER A 271 9.54 -8.90 14.05
N PHE A 272 10.25 -8.79 15.17
CA PHE A 272 11.36 -7.85 15.33
C PHE A 272 12.57 -8.18 14.43
N PRO A 273 13.15 -9.40 14.48
CA PRO A 273 14.26 -9.74 13.58
C PRO A 273 13.83 -9.70 12.10
N GLN A 274 12.60 -10.04 11.77
CA GLN A 274 12.10 -9.96 10.39
C GLN A 274 11.96 -8.50 9.94
N ALA A 275 11.44 -7.62 10.78
CA ALA A 275 11.36 -6.18 10.50
C ALA A 275 12.75 -5.55 10.29
N PHE A 276 13.73 -5.94 11.11
CA PHE A 276 15.11 -5.46 10.97
C PHE A 276 15.73 -5.95 9.65
N ARG A 277 15.61 -7.24 9.34
CA ARG A 277 16.09 -7.82 8.08
C ARG A 277 15.44 -7.13 6.88
N PHE A 278 14.12 -7.02 6.89
CA PHE A 278 13.37 -6.36 5.84
C PHE A 278 13.82 -4.90 5.65
N ALA A 279 13.99 -4.15 6.73
CA ALA A 279 14.47 -2.78 6.64
C ALA A 279 15.89 -2.71 6.03
N ALA A 280 16.80 -3.61 6.43
CA ALA A 280 18.15 -3.65 5.89
C ALA A 280 18.17 -3.98 4.38
N GLU A 281 17.34 -4.91 3.93
CA GLU A 281 17.22 -5.32 2.52
C GLU A 281 16.60 -4.23 1.64
N HIS A 282 15.69 -3.41 2.21
CA HIS A 282 14.92 -2.41 1.46
C HIS A 282 15.46 -0.98 1.59
N LEU A 283 16.52 -0.75 2.37
CA LEU A 283 17.28 0.50 2.39
C LEU A 283 18.16 0.63 1.14
N SER A 284 17.51 0.65 -0.03
CA SER A 284 18.20 0.82 -1.30
C SER A 284 18.89 2.18 -1.41
N PRO A 285 19.91 2.34 -2.31
CA PRO A 285 20.56 3.64 -2.53
C PRO A 285 19.58 4.77 -2.82
N LEU A 286 18.48 4.50 -3.56
CA LEU A 286 17.46 5.50 -3.87
C LEU A 286 16.66 5.92 -2.64
N VAL A 287 16.34 5.00 -1.72
CA VAL A 287 15.69 5.34 -0.43
C VAL A 287 16.64 6.20 0.42
N CYS A 288 17.91 5.81 0.53
CA CYS A 288 18.91 6.59 1.27
C CYS A 288 19.10 8.00 0.68
N LEU A 289 19.19 8.11 -0.66
CA LEU A 289 19.30 9.41 -1.33
C LEU A 289 18.05 10.27 -1.14
N ALA A 290 16.85 9.69 -1.09
CA ALA A 290 15.62 10.42 -0.80
C ALA A 290 15.63 11.02 0.61
N LEU A 291 16.06 10.25 1.62
CA LEU A 291 16.25 10.75 2.99
C LEU A 291 17.33 11.84 3.05
N CYS A 292 18.51 11.58 2.48
CA CYS A 292 19.56 12.59 2.40
C CYS A 292 19.07 13.89 1.75
N PHE A 293 18.29 13.79 0.68
CA PHE A 293 17.69 14.95 0.01
C PHE A 293 16.75 15.73 0.92
N LEU A 294 15.96 15.07 1.79
CA LEU A 294 15.04 15.73 2.72
C LEU A 294 15.75 16.42 3.90
N ALA A 295 16.91 15.94 4.30
CA ALA A 295 17.64 16.41 5.49
C ALA A 295 17.79 17.94 5.60
N PRO A 296 18.25 18.70 4.57
CA PRO A 296 18.39 20.15 4.69
C PRO A 296 17.06 20.89 4.81
N PHE A 297 15.98 20.36 4.21
CA PHE A 297 14.64 20.94 4.33
C PHE A 297 14.08 20.69 5.73
N PHE A 298 14.26 19.50 6.26
CA PHE A 298 13.87 19.12 7.61
C PHE A 298 14.65 19.90 8.66
N TRP A 299 15.96 20.02 8.49
CA TRP A 299 16.79 20.85 9.37
C TRP A 299 16.31 22.30 9.42
N ARG A 300 15.95 22.88 8.27
CA ARG A 300 15.41 24.23 8.21
C ARG A 300 14.03 24.33 8.90
N ALA A 301 13.14 23.37 8.63
CA ALA A 301 11.82 23.32 9.25
C ALA A 301 11.89 23.13 10.76
N ALA A 302 12.81 22.32 11.26
CA ALA A 302 13.07 22.09 12.68
C ALA A 302 13.46 23.37 13.46
N GLY A 303 13.93 24.40 12.77
CA GLY A 303 14.24 25.69 13.37
C GLY A 303 13.07 26.67 13.48
N ARG A 304 11.89 26.29 13.04
CA ARG A 304 10.70 27.13 13.14
C ARG A 304 10.16 27.15 14.57
N PRO A 305 9.57 28.26 15.03
CA PRO A 305 8.97 28.33 16.37
C PRO A 305 7.89 27.27 16.61
N GLU A 306 7.11 26.95 15.55
CA GLU A 306 6.02 25.99 15.59
C GLU A 306 6.48 24.53 15.49
N ALA A 307 7.79 24.28 15.21
CA ALA A 307 8.30 22.93 15.06
C ALA A 307 8.16 22.13 16.34
N PHE A 308 7.77 20.86 16.19
CA PHE A 308 7.55 19.93 17.31
C PHE A 308 8.80 19.81 18.20
N ARG A 309 8.61 19.74 19.50
CA ARG A 309 9.72 19.72 20.47
C ARG A 309 10.56 18.46 20.44
N ALA A 310 10.07 17.38 19.85
CA ALA A 310 10.73 16.08 19.72
C ALA A 310 11.43 15.59 21.01
N PRO A 311 10.67 15.43 22.13
CA PRO A 311 11.25 14.89 23.36
C PRO A 311 11.55 13.40 23.18
N LEU A 312 12.60 12.90 23.88
CA LEU A 312 12.91 11.47 23.96
C LEU A 312 12.97 10.76 22.59
N PRO A 313 13.87 11.17 21.67
CA PRO A 313 13.91 10.60 20.32
C PRO A 313 14.18 9.09 20.32
N GLY A 314 14.94 8.56 21.28
CA GLY A 314 15.14 7.11 21.42
C GLY A 314 13.84 6.36 21.71
N LEU A 315 12.97 6.87 22.59
CA LEU A 315 11.67 6.28 22.85
C LEU A 315 10.75 6.36 21.62
N ALA A 316 10.76 7.49 20.91
CA ALA A 316 9.98 7.63 19.67
C ALA A 316 10.45 6.63 18.61
N SER A 317 11.77 6.41 18.48
CA SER A 317 12.32 5.39 17.58
C SER A 317 11.93 3.98 18.00
N ALA A 318 11.98 3.65 19.29
CA ALA A 318 11.56 2.34 19.81
C ALA A 318 10.06 2.08 19.52
N LEU A 319 9.19 3.04 19.80
CA LEU A 319 7.76 2.92 19.51
C LEU A 319 7.48 2.77 18.00
N ALA A 320 8.19 3.52 17.16
CA ALA A 320 8.07 3.42 15.71
C ALA A 320 8.58 2.06 15.19
N ALA A 321 9.68 1.54 15.75
CA ALA A 321 10.21 0.22 15.45
C ALA A 321 9.25 -0.90 15.87
N CYS A 322 8.64 -0.80 17.07
CA CYS A 322 7.60 -1.74 17.50
C CYS A 322 6.40 -1.71 16.57
N TRP A 323 5.92 -0.52 16.21
CA TRP A 323 4.78 -0.36 15.29
C TRP A 323 5.08 -0.88 13.89
N PHE A 324 6.30 -0.67 13.39
CA PHE A 324 6.74 -1.28 12.13
C PHE A 324 6.86 -2.81 12.24
N ALA A 325 7.46 -3.32 13.30
CA ALA A 325 7.60 -4.76 13.52
C ALA A 325 6.25 -5.47 13.61
N SER A 326 5.23 -4.86 14.24
CA SER A 326 3.90 -5.44 14.36
C SER A 326 3.23 -5.71 13.01
N SER A 327 3.65 -5.02 11.93
CA SER A 327 3.16 -5.29 10.57
C SER A 327 3.49 -6.70 10.05
N PHE A 328 4.49 -7.37 10.62
CA PHE A 328 4.89 -8.74 10.29
C PHE A 328 4.17 -9.80 11.12
N THR A 329 3.60 -9.40 12.27
CA THR A 329 2.97 -10.35 13.21
C THR A 329 1.83 -11.16 12.60
N PRO A 330 0.87 -10.57 11.84
CA PRO A 330 -0.24 -11.36 11.29
C PRO A 330 0.20 -12.45 10.30
N THR A 331 1.19 -12.15 9.45
CA THR A 331 1.70 -13.12 8.47
C THR A 331 2.55 -14.21 9.12
N LEU A 332 3.38 -13.85 10.08
CA LEU A 332 4.14 -14.84 10.88
C LEU A 332 3.21 -15.78 11.65
N TYR A 333 2.14 -15.23 12.25
CA TYR A 333 1.15 -16.05 12.96
C TYR A 333 0.38 -16.97 12.02
N ALA A 334 -0.08 -16.47 10.89
CA ALA A 334 -0.91 -17.24 9.95
C ALA A 334 -0.10 -18.20 9.08
N MET A 335 1.09 -17.79 8.61
CA MET A 335 1.84 -18.42 7.53
C MET A 335 3.25 -18.89 7.96
N GLY A 336 3.76 -18.44 9.10
CA GLY A 336 5.15 -18.68 9.52
C GLY A 336 6.21 -17.90 8.70
N THR A 337 5.80 -17.05 7.79
CA THR A 337 6.67 -16.25 6.89
C THR A 337 6.31 -14.77 6.94
N ILE A 338 7.15 -13.90 6.31
CA ILE A 338 6.85 -12.46 6.18
C ILE A 338 5.68 -12.17 5.22
N GLY A 339 5.20 -13.19 4.52
CA GLY A 339 4.11 -13.09 3.57
C GLY A 339 4.55 -12.79 2.13
N PRO A 340 3.63 -12.90 1.16
CA PRO A 340 3.90 -12.65 -0.25
C PRO A 340 4.11 -11.15 -0.53
N ASP A 341 4.58 -10.83 -1.75
CA ASP A 341 4.96 -9.46 -2.16
C ASP A 341 3.86 -8.43 -1.93
N ARG A 342 2.59 -8.79 -2.08
CA ARG A 342 1.45 -7.89 -1.80
C ARG A 342 1.43 -7.37 -0.35
N VAL A 343 1.86 -8.18 0.61
CA VAL A 343 2.03 -7.74 2.01
C VAL A 343 3.28 -6.88 2.12
N GLN A 344 4.38 -7.33 1.50
CA GLN A 344 5.67 -6.65 1.55
C GLN A 344 5.60 -5.25 0.94
N ASN A 345 4.72 -5.03 -0.07
CA ASN A 345 4.45 -3.71 -0.63
C ASN A 345 4.03 -2.70 0.46
N ILE A 346 3.06 -3.05 1.30
CA ILE A 346 2.59 -2.13 2.35
C ILE A 346 3.55 -2.03 3.54
N GLN A 347 4.31 -3.08 3.82
CA GLN A 347 5.40 -3.04 4.80
C GLN A 347 6.50 -2.08 4.33
N PHE A 348 6.84 -2.09 3.04
CA PHE A 348 7.76 -1.14 2.45
C PHE A 348 7.23 0.31 2.50
N PHE A 349 5.96 0.54 2.17
CA PHE A 349 5.35 1.87 2.26
C PHE A 349 5.36 2.40 3.70
N LEU A 350 5.09 1.52 4.67
CA LEU A 350 5.15 1.85 6.09
C LEU A 350 6.59 2.16 6.52
N LEU A 351 7.58 1.38 6.09
CA LEU A 351 9.00 1.63 6.36
C LEU A 351 9.41 3.03 5.91
N VAL A 352 9.12 3.38 4.66
CA VAL A 352 9.46 4.70 4.10
C VAL A 352 8.77 5.83 4.88
N LEU A 353 7.49 5.65 5.25
CA LEU A 353 6.76 6.63 6.08
C LEU A 353 7.41 6.82 7.45
N VAL A 354 7.77 5.71 8.11
CA VAL A 354 8.42 5.72 9.43
C VAL A 354 9.80 6.37 9.37
N LEU A 355 10.59 6.07 8.34
CA LEU A 355 11.92 6.66 8.16
C LEU A 355 11.84 8.18 7.96
N ILE A 356 10.95 8.67 7.10
CA ILE A 356 10.71 10.11 6.88
C ILE A 356 10.28 10.80 8.18
N LEU A 357 9.40 10.16 8.94
CA LEU A 357 8.91 10.70 10.22
C LEU A 357 10.03 10.76 11.26
N LEU A 358 10.81 9.70 11.42
CA LEU A 358 11.93 9.62 12.36
C LEU A 358 13.05 10.58 11.99
N GLU A 359 13.37 10.72 10.70
CA GLU A 359 14.36 11.70 10.25
C GLU A 359 13.98 13.11 10.67
N PHE A 360 12.72 13.52 10.40
CA PHE A 360 12.25 14.84 10.84
C PHE A 360 12.30 14.99 12.37
N TYR A 361 11.91 13.94 13.10
CA TYR A 361 11.90 13.95 14.57
C TYR A 361 13.31 14.11 15.14
N TRP A 362 14.29 13.32 14.66
CA TRP A 362 15.67 13.41 15.09
C TRP A 362 16.32 14.76 14.75
N LEU A 363 16.02 15.32 13.57
CA LEU A 363 16.52 16.63 13.17
C LEU A 363 15.91 17.76 14.02
N CYS A 364 14.65 17.64 14.45
CA CYS A 364 14.05 18.56 15.41
C CYS A 364 14.75 18.52 16.77
N TRP A 365 15.05 17.32 17.27
CA TRP A 365 15.78 17.13 18.52
C TRP A 365 17.23 17.66 18.40
N ALA A 366 17.96 17.22 17.39
CA ALA A 366 19.35 17.60 17.15
C ALA A 366 19.50 19.12 17.02
N ARG A 367 18.64 19.77 16.29
CA ARG A 367 18.69 21.22 16.12
C ARG A 367 18.49 21.98 17.44
N ARG A 368 17.67 21.49 18.35
CA ARG A 368 17.41 22.12 19.63
C ARG A 368 18.50 21.89 20.64
N THR A 369 19.12 20.72 20.64
CA THR A 369 20.23 20.37 21.56
C THR A 369 21.54 20.95 21.10
N LEU A 370 21.84 20.85 19.79
CA LEU A 370 23.11 21.30 19.22
C LEU A 370 23.14 22.82 18.93
N ALA A 371 22.00 23.44 18.65
CA ALA A 371 21.96 24.88 18.32
C ALA A 371 22.44 25.77 19.49
N ARG A 372 22.31 25.32 20.72
CA ARG A 372 22.83 26.05 21.89
C ARG A 372 24.36 26.26 21.86
N GLY A 373 25.11 25.34 21.20
CA GLY A 373 26.54 25.41 21.01
C GLY A 373 27.01 25.99 19.67
N LEU A 374 26.14 25.92 18.63
CA LEU A 374 26.47 26.32 17.25
C LEU A 374 26.25 27.81 16.95
N CYS A 375 25.54 28.56 17.81
CA CYS A 375 25.37 30.02 17.66
C CYS A 375 26.70 30.79 17.67
N ALA A 376 27.76 30.21 18.25
CA ALA A 376 29.11 30.80 18.26
C ALA A 376 29.86 30.71 16.90
N ARG A 377 29.33 29.94 15.89
CA ARG A 377 30.00 29.68 14.60
C ARG A 377 29.23 30.21 13.41
N ALA A 378 28.84 31.47 13.44
CA ALA A 378 28.05 32.12 12.35
C ALA A 378 28.72 32.02 10.95
N LYS A 379 30.04 31.92 10.85
CA LYS A 379 30.78 31.72 9.58
C LYS A 379 30.55 30.32 9.01
N ALA A 380 30.59 29.27 9.84
CA ALA A 380 30.36 27.89 9.41
C ALA A 380 28.92 27.68 8.93
N MET A 381 27.95 28.28 9.61
CA MET A 381 26.52 28.21 9.18
C MET A 381 26.28 28.93 7.84
N ARG A 382 26.97 30.04 7.57
CA ARG A 382 26.85 30.73 6.27
C ARG A 382 27.46 29.91 5.14
N LEU A 383 28.58 29.26 5.35
CA LEU A 383 29.23 28.36 4.41
C LEU A 383 28.30 27.14 4.10
N LEU A 384 27.81 26.53 5.17
CA LEU A 384 26.85 25.38 5.02
C LEU A 384 25.64 25.76 4.20
N HIS A 385 25.06 26.93 4.41
CA HIS A 385 23.92 27.41 3.63
C HIS A 385 24.24 27.64 2.13
N ARG A 386 25.48 28.00 1.80
CA ARG A 386 25.93 28.15 0.40
C ARG A 386 26.13 26.79 -0.28
N LEU A 387 26.49 25.75 0.46
CA LEU A 387 26.72 24.40 -0.06
C LEU A 387 25.44 23.58 -0.26
N VAL A 388 24.33 23.94 0.40
CA VAL A 388 23.06 23.19 0.28
C VAL A 388 22.58 23.03 -1.18
N PRO A 389 22.61 24.04 -2.07
CA PRO A 389 22.19 23.83 -3.46
C PRO A 389 23.07 22.81 -4.21
N VAL A 390 24.39 22.84 -3.97
CA VAL A 390 25.35 21.89 -4.56
C VAL A 390 25.06 20.48 -4.01
N TYR A 391 24.88 20.35 -2.71
CA TYR A 391 24.52 19.08 -2.08
C TYR A 391 23.23 18.47 -2.67
N LEU A 392 22.17 19.27 -2.82
CA LEU A 392 20.90 18.80 -3.42
C LEU A 392 21.07 18.40 -4.90
N ALA A 393 21.87 19.14 -5.65
CA ALA A 393 22.20 18.80 -7.03
C ALA A 393 22.98 17.48 -7.10
N LEU A 394 23.93 17.25 -6.19
CA LEU A 394 24.66 15.98 -6.11
C LEU A 394 23.75 14.81 -5.72
N CYS A 395 22.82 14.99 -4.75
CA CYS A 395 21.84 13.96 -4.43
C CYS A 395 20.96 13.61 -5.66
N ALA A 396 20.49 14.62 -6.39
CA ALA A 396 19.69 14.41 -7.59
C ALA A 396 20.47 13.72 -8.69
N LEU A 397 21.72 14.14 -8.93
CA LEU A 397 22.60 13.53 -9.93
C LEU A 397 22.94 12.08 -9.57
N ALA A 398 23.21 11.80 -8.29
CA ALA A 398 23.42 10.43 -7.80
C ALA A 398 22.18 9.56 -8.00
N ALA A 399 20.97 10.09 -7.74
CA ALA A 399 19.73 9.35 -7.98
C ALA A 399 19.54 9.03 -9.48
N VAL A 400 19.79 10.01 -10.37
CA VAL A 400 19.77 9.78 -11.82
C VAL A 400 20.83 8.76 -12.23
N GLY A 401 22.02 8.81 -11.64
CA GLY A 401 23.10 7.84 -11.88
C GLY A 401 22.71 6.42 -11.47
N VAL A 402 22.07 6.22 -10.32
CA VAL A 402 21.57 4.91 -9.87
C VAL A 402 20.48 4.39 -10.80
N VAL A 403 19.53 5.25 -11.20
CA VAL A 403 18.48 4.89 -12.18
C VAL A 403 19.10 4.50 -13.53
N GLY A 404 20.05 5.31 -14.02
CA GLY A 404 20.79 5.02 -15.26
C GLY A 404 21.56 3.70 -15.17
N LEU A 405 22.16 3.39 -14.02
CA LEU A 405 22.86 2.12 -13.80
C LEU A 405 21.88 0.93 -13.87
N TYR A 406 20.70 1.02 -13.22
CA TYR A 406 19.69 -0.04 -13.29
C TYR A 406 19.22 -0.30 -14.73
N VAL A 407 19.01 0.76 -15.52
CA VAL A 407 18.63 0.63 -16.93
C VAL A 407 19.77 0.05 -17.76
N ALA A 408 21.01 0.54 -17.60
CA ALA A 408 22.16 0.10 -18.35
C ALA A 408 22.57 -1.36 -18.06
N THR A 409 22.35 -1.84 -16.82
CA THR A 409 22.63 -3.23 -16.41
C THR A 409 21.47 -4.18 -16.65
N GLY A 410 20.36 -3.71 -17.24
CA GLY A 410 19.18 -4.52 -17.54
C GLY A 410 18.24 -4.76 -16.36
N HIS A 411 18.55 -4.22 -15.18
CA HIS A 411 17.73 -4.38 -13.96
C HIS A 411 16.53 -3.40 -13.92
N THR A 412 15.77 -3.34 -15.03
CA THR A 412 14.59 -2.47 -15.15
C THR A 412 13.46 -2.86 -14.20
N GLU A 413 13.42 -4.11 -13.75
CA GLU A 413 12.44 -4.63 -12.77
C GLU A 413 12.52 -3.93 -11.41
N LYS A 414 13.67 -3.32 -11.06
CA LYS A 414 13.85 -2.55 -9.83
C LYS A 414 13.10 -1.21 -9.79
N LEU A 415 12.58 -0.78 -10.95
CA LEU A 415 11.83 0.47 -11.08
C LEU A 415 10.54 0.20 -11.85
N ALA A 416 9.39 0.39 -11.20
CA ALA A 416 8.10 0.10 -11.81
C ALA A 416 7.87 0.81 -13.16
N CYS A 417 8.26 2.10 -13.26
CA CYS A 417 8.12 2.84 -14.52
C CYS A 417 9.06 2.32 -15.62
N ALA A 418 10.28 1.87 -15.28
CA ALA A 418 11.22 1.33 -16.24
C ALA A 418 10.75 -0.04 -16.76
N SER A 419 10.27 -0.90 -15.88
CA SER A 419 9.65 -2.19 -16.24
C SER A 419 8.44 -2.00 -17.15
N ALA A 420 7.54 -1.07 -16.80
CA ALA A 420 6.38 -0.74 -17.61
C ALA A 420 6.77 -0.17 -18.98
N ALA A 421 7.70 0.80 -19.01
CA ALA A 421 8.16 1.42 -20.25
C ALA A 421 8.83 0.38 -21.18
N ARG A 422 9.63 -0.53 -20.63
CA ARG A 422 10.25 -1.62 -21.39
C ARG A 422 9.19 -2.52 -22.03
N SER A 423 8.19 -2.98 -21.25
CA SER A 423 7.13 -3.85 -21.76
C SER A 423 6.26 -3.20 -22.85
N LEU A 424 6.11 -1.87 -22.79
CA LEU A 424 5.44 -1.09 -23.82
C LEU A 424 6.32 -0.93 -25.08
N TRP A 425 7.62 -0.67 -24.90
CA TRP A 425 8.56 -0.41 -25.97
C TRP A 425 8.88 -1.67 -26.80
N ASP A 426 9.12 -2.81 -26.15
CA ASP A 426 9.44 -4.09 -26.82
C ASP A 426 8.20 -4.83 -27.35
N GLY A 427 7.01 -4.26 -27.18
CA GLY A 427 5.73 -4.79 -27.62
C GLY A 427 5.18 -5.96 -26.80
N THR A 428 5.82 -6.33 -25.67
CA THR A 428 5.36 -7.42 -24.81
C THR A 428 3.96 -7.15 -24.26
N ALA A 429 3.67 -5.89 -23.87
CA ALA A 429 2.33 -5.52 -23.40
C ALA A 429 1.25 -5.72 -24.48
N GLY A 430 1.56 -5.39 -25.73
CA GLY A 430 0.65 -5.63 -26.86
C GLY A 430 0.41 -7.13 -27.11
N ARG A 431 1.46 -7.95 -27.09
CA ARG A 431 1.35 -9.41 -27.24
C ARG A 431 0.55 -10.05 -26.11
N TYR A 432 0.77 -9.60 -24.87
CA TYR A 432 0.00 -10.02 -23.70
C TYR A 432 -1.49 -9.68 -23.90
N SER A 433 -1.81 -8.45 -24.28
CA SER A 433 -3.19 -8.02 -24.51
C SER A 433 -3.88 -8.82 -25.64
N ALA A 434 -3.20 -9.06 -26.75
CA ALA A 434 -3.74 -9.87 -27.83
C ALA A 434 -4.05 -11.31 -27.37
N LEU A 435 -3.15 -11.92 -26.59
CA LEU A 435 -3.37 -13.24 -25.99
C LEU A 435 -4.57 -13.24 -25.04
N MET A 436 -4.69 -12.22 -24.19
CA MET A 436 -5.83 -12.13 -23.26
C MET A 436 -7.15 -11.89 -23.97
N GLN A 437 -7.18 -11.13 -25.07
CA GLN A 437 -8.35 -10.97 -25.92
C GLN A 437 -8.77 -12.31 -26.54
N THR A 438 -7.84 -13.09 -27.09
CA THR A 438 -8.11 -14.45 -27.58
C THR A 438 -8.72 -15.34 -26.49
N ARG A 439 -8.15 -15.27 -25.26
CA ARG A 439 -8.73 -16.02 -24.12
C ARG A 439 -10.16 -15.60 -23.82
N THR A 440 -10.44 -14.29 -23.81
CA THR A 440 -11.78 -13.74 -23.58
C THR A 440 -12.77 -14.23 -24.66
N GLU A 441 -12.35 -14.25 -25.93
CA GLU A 441 -13.17 -14.76 -27.04
C GLU A 441 -13.50 -16.25 -26.88
N ILE A 442 -12.51 -17.08 -26.51
CA ILE A 442 -12.72 -18.50 -26.23
C ILE A 442 -13.66 -18.69 -25.04
N LEU A 443 -13.48 -17.93 -23.97
CA LEU A 443 -14.32 -18.01 -22.78
C LEU A 443 -15.76 -17.54 -23.04
N ALA A 444 -15.96 -16.57 -23.91
CA ALA A 444 -17.28 -16.10 -24.34
C ALA A 444 -17.94 -17.01 -25.37
N GLY A 445 -17.19 -17.91 -26.03
CA GLY A 445 -17.69 -18.83 -27.08
C GLY A 445 -18.68 -19.87 -26.53
N PRO A 446 -19.34 -20.65 -27.42
CA PRO A 446 -20.38 -21.60 -27.01
C PRO A 446 -19.85 -22.91 -26.41
N ASP A 447 -18.58 -23.23 -26.57
CA ASP A 447 -18.00 -24.49 -26.13
C ASP A 447 -18.03 -24.64 -24.61
N GLU A 448 -18.42 -25.80 -24.12
CA GLU A 448 -18.44 -26.11 -22.68
C GLU A 448 -17.02 -26.23 -22.09
N VAL A 449 -16.04 -26.59 -22.90
CA VAL A 449 -14.63 -26.75 -22.51
C VAL A 449 -13.83 -25.66 -23.20
N ALA A 450 -13.18 -24.81 -22.39
CA ALA A 450 -12.31 -23.76 -22.88
C ALA A 450 -10.83 -24.18 -22.73
N VAL A 451 -10.13 -24.32 -23.85
CA VAL A 451 -8.67 -24.56 -23.90
C VAL A 451 -8.01 -23.23 -24.23
N LEU A 452 -7.28 -22.66 -23.25
CA LEU A 452 -6.74 -21.30 -23.35
C LEU A 452 -5.26 -21.30 -23.73
N PRO A 453 -4.82 -20.41 -24.63
CA PRO A 453 -3.39 -20.25 -24.93
C PRO A 453 -2.61 -19.86 -23.67
N ARG A 454 -1.39 -20.42 -23.53
CA ARG A 454 -0.53 -20.20 -22.35
C ARG A 454 0.14 -18.83 -22.39
N ILE A 455 0.28 -18.23 -21.20
CA ILE A 455 1.18 -17.09 -21.01
C ILE A 455 2.62 -17.63 -20.98
N THR A 456 3.45 -17.15 -21.91
CA THR A 456 4.84 -17.56 -22.07
C THR A 456 5.78 -16.43 -21.68
N GLN A 457 7.09 -16.69 -21.64
CA GLN A 457 8.10 -15.65 -21.41
C GLN A 457 8.03 -14.49 -22.41
N GLN A 458 7.52 -14.74 -23.62
CA GLN A 458 7.38 -13.72 -24.67
C GLN A 458 6.14 -12.84 -24.51
N THR A 459 5.17 -13.29 -23.73
CA THR A 459 3.92 -12.58 -23.44
C THR A 459 3.80 -12.14 -21.99
N LEU A 460 4.69 -12.59 -21.11
CA LEU A 460 4.68 -12.24 -19.70
C LEU A 460 5.06 -10.77 -19.47
N VAL A 461 4.17 -10.00 -18.86
CA VAL A 461 4.42 -8.63 -18.40
C VAL A 461 4.53 -8.63 -16.89
N PRO A 462 5.75 -8.54 -16.30
CA PRO A 462 5.95 -8.69 -14.86
C PRO A 462 5.19 -7.68 -14.00
N ALA A 463 4.93 -6.49 -14.54
CA ALA A 463 4.19 -5.45 -13.84
C ALA A 463 2.66 -5.69 -13.82
N LEU A 464 2.12 -6.52 -14.74
CA LEU A 464 0.68 -6.81 -14.86
C LEU A 464 0.30 -8.19 -14.35
N PHE A 465 1.17 -9.17 -14.59
CA PHE A 465 0.85 -10.58 -14.38
C PHE A 465 1.06 -10.97 -12.92
N PHE A 466 0.03 -11.61 -12.33
CA PHE A 466 0.13 -12.18 -10.99
C PHE A 466 0.14 -13.70 -11.03
N ASP A 467 -0.91 -14.35 -11.57
CA ASP A 467 -1.08 -15.80 -11.56
C ASP A 467 -2.01 -16.25 -12.70
N ASP A 468 -1.94 -17.52 -13.07
CA ASP A 468 -2.70 -18.10 -14.17
C ASP A 468 -3.33 -19.46 -13.80
N ILE A 469 -4.22 -19.94 -14.66
CA ILE A 469 -4.73 -21.31 -14.65
C ILE A 469 -3.59 -22.31 -14.81
N VAL A 470 -3.77 -23.51 -14.30
CA VAL A 470 -2.80 -24.61 -14.33
C VAL A 470 -3.33 -25.80 -15.14
N SER A 471 -2.46 -26.78 -15.39
CA SER A 471 -2.84 -27.96 -16.20
C SER A 471 -3.87 -28.89 -15.52
N ASP A 472 -3.98 -28.83 -14.19
CA ASP A 472 -5.00 -29.55 -13.42
C ASP A 472 -6.32 -28.78 -13.49
N ALA A 473 -7.31 -29.37 -14.16
CA ALA A 473 -8.65 -28.78 -14.30
C ALA A 473 -9.39 -28.63 -12.96
N SER A 474 -9.01 -29.41 -11.93
CA SER A 474 -9.59 -29.35 -10.58
C SER A 474 -8.93 -28.31 -9.68
N ASP A 475 -7.89 -27.59 -10.16
CA ASP A 475 -7.31 -26.48 -9.41
C ASP A 475 -8.36 -25.37 -9.24
N TRP A 476 -8.39 -24.79 -8.06
CA TRP A 476 -9.38 -23.77 -7.70
C TRP A 476 -9.42 -22.56 -8.65
N LYS A 477 -8.32 -22.23 -9.32
CA LYS A 477 -8.27 -21.11 -10.30
C LYS A 477 -9.00 -21.46 -11.58
N ASN A 478 -8.81 -22.70 -12.03
CA ASN A 478 -9.48 -23.23 -13.20
C ASN A 478 -11.00 -23.34 -12.98
N GLU A 479 -11.40 -23.88 -11.81
CA GLU A 479 -12.81 -23.99 -11.40
C GLU A 479 -13.47 -22.60 -11.25
N ALA A 480 -12.75 -21.63 -10.63
CA ALA A 480 -13.27 -20.28 -10.46
C ALA A 480 -13.50 -19.57 -11.81
N MET A 481 -12.57 -19.70 -12.74
CA MET A 481 -12.70 -19.15 -14.09
C MET A 481 -13.83 -19.85 -14.86
N ALA A 482 -13.91 -21.17 -14.78
CA ALA A 482 -14.99 -21.95 -15.41
C ALA A 482 -16.36 -21.52 -14.90
N ALA A 483 -16.54 -21.42 -13.58
CA ALA A 483 -17.80 -20.98 -12.98
C ALA A 483 -18.17 -19.54 -13.38
N TYR A 484 -17.20 -18.63 -13.45
CA TYR A 484 -17.42 -17.23 -13.82
C TYR A 484 -17.94 -17.07 -15.25
N TYR A 485 -17.42 -17.86 -16.20
CA TYR A 485 -17.81 -17.83 -17.62
C TYR A 485 -18.86 -18.89 -18.00
N GLY A 486 -19.40 -19.65 -17.04
CA GLY A 486 -20.39 -20.68 -17.29
C GLY A 486 -19.85 -21.87 -18.09
N LYS A 487 -18.55 -22.17 -17.99
CA LYS A 487 -17.91 -23.30 -18.64
C LYS A 487 -17.94 -24.53 -17.72
N ARG A 488 -17.95 -25.71 -18.31
CA ARG A 488 -17.77 -26.97 -17.57
C ARG A 488 -16.32 -27.16 -17.13
N MET A 489 -15.38 -26.73 -17.96
CA MET A 489 -13.94 -26.89 -17.71
C MET A 489 -13.14 -25.80 -18.42
N VAL A 490 -12.11 -25.28 -17.75
CA VAL A 490 -11.11 -24.38 -18.33
C VAL A 490 -9.72 -24.96 -18.07
N VAL A 491 -8.91 -25.13 -19.11
CA VAL A 491 -7.53 -25.63 -19.01
C VAL A 491 -6.62 -24.85 -19.95
N PRO A 492 -5.33 -24.76 -19.66
CA PRO A 492 -4.39 -24.21 -20.62
C PRO A 492 -4.09 -25.25 -21.72
N GLU A 493 -3.66 -24.78 -22.89
CA GLU A 493 -3.12 -25.63 -23.95
C GLU A 493 -2.06 -26.59 -23.40
N PRO A 494 -1.93 -27.83 -23.94
CA PRO A 494 -0.84 -28.73 -23.59
C PRO A 494 0.53 -28.07 -23.76
N VAL A 495 1.48 -28.45 -22.95
CA VAL A 495 2.89 -28.06 -23.19
C VAL A 495 3.37 -28.86 -24.39
N PRO A 496 3.90 -28.21 -25.44
CA PRO A 496 4.40 -28.88 -26.65
C PRO A 496 5.56 -29.83 -26.36
#